data_3a40a3f4c272574a526467b5d4645f9a
#
_entry.id   3a40a3f4c272574a526467b5d4645f9a
#
_cell.length_a   1.000
_cell.length_b   1.000
_cell.length_c   1.000
_cell.angle_alpha   90.00
_cell.angle_beta   90.00
_cell.angle_gamma   90.00
#
_symmetry.space_group_name_H-M   'P 1'
#
loop_
_entity.id
_entity.type
_entity.pdbx_description
1 polymer ?
#
loop_
_entity_poly.entity_id
_entity_poly.type
_entity_poly.pdbx_seq_one_letter_code
_entity_poly.pdbx_strand_id
1 'polypeptide(L)'
;MRTNKRHTNTWWSLCILLCAFTGGLHAQTVSGTVTDASTGETLIGATILDEASGKGTVSNAYGRYTLTLPSDSAHLRISYIGYQPQHHTVPLKGNAQLNIKLKPSVELDEVTITAERVGSPKISQMSAIQLPTEQLKLVPVIFGETDVLKAIQLLPGVQSGTEGMNGIYVRGGGPDENLFLLDGIPLYNVNHLGGFFSAFNGDAVKNVTLYKGSFPARFSGRISSVLDITTNNGNDKEWHGGASVGLIAAKLNIEGPIIKEKTTLSLSLRRTYGDLLVQPTLWAVAAASSETGISGLSAGYYFYDLNAKVTHKFNDRSRLYATFYSGDDEAYMRVNMNDMDYLKEYMKLSYKWGNLATAVRCRRWRSP
;
A
#
# COMPACT_ATOMS: atom_id res chain seq x y z
N MET A 1 61.86 48.77 -27.41
CA MET A 1 61.05 47.56 -27.31
C MET A 1 61.09 47.06 -25.89
N ARG A 2 60.11 47.37 -25.07
CA ARG A 2 59.94 46.88 -23.68
C ARG A 2 58.61 46.14 -23.63
N THR A 3 58.65 44.86 -23.62
CA THR A 3 57.50 43.96 -23.56
C THR A 3 57.08 43.72 -22.12
N ASN A 4 55.81 43.83 -21.92
CA ASN A 4 54.97 43.77 -20.76
C ASN A 4 54.98 42.34 -20.19
N LYS A 5 55.58 42.09 -19.00
CA LYS A 5 55.64 40.80 -18.29
C LYS A 5 55.00 40.87 -16.90
N ARG A 6 53.90 41.59 -16.72
CA ARG A 6 53.31 41.74 -15.37
C ARG A 6 51.85 41.21 -15.19
N HIS A 7 51.22 40.64 -16.19
CA HIS A 7 49.80 40.22 -16.07
C HIS A 7 49.57 38.74 -15.76
N THR A 8 50.56 37.88 -15.82
CA THR A 8 50.40 36.42 -15.63
C THR A 8 50.28 36.00 -14.14
N ASN A 9 50.89 36.74 -13.24
CA ASN A 9 50.91 36.34 -11.79
C ASN A 9 49.64 36.65 -11.02
N THR A 10 48.86 37.63 -11.47
CA THR A 10 47.58 38.00 -10.82
C THR A 10 46.47 36.99 -11.03
N TRP A 11 46.46 36.31 -12.18
CA TRP A 11 45.48 35.27 -12.47
C TRP A 11 45.72 34.01 -11.69
N TRP A 12 46.98 33.60 -11.47
CA TRP A 12 47.36 32.48 -10.63
C TRP A 12 47.02 32.70 -9.16
N SER A 13 47.20 33.93 -8.66
CA SER A 13 46.81 34.31 -7.30
C SER A 13 45.32 34.30 -7.07
N LEU A 14 44.52 34.68 -8.10
CA LEU A 14 43.06 34.65 -8.06
C LEU A 14 42.55 33.19 -8.08
N CYS A 15 43.14 32.31 -8.89
CA CYS A 15 42.78 30.86 -8.92
C CYS A 15 43.13 30.16 -7.60
N ILE A 16 44.25 30.49 -6.99
CA ILE A 16 44.63 29.91 -5.68
C ILE A 16 43.71 30.42 -4.58
N LEU A 17 43.29 31.70 -4.61
CA LEU A 17 42.32 32.24 -3.68
C LEU A 17 40.92 31.61 -3.86
N LEU A 18 40.51 31.34 -5.07
CA LEU A 18 39.22 30.68 -5.37
C LEU A 18 39.25 29.20 -4.92
N CYS A 19 40.37 28.50 -5.04
CA CYS A 19 40.53 27.14 -4.56
C CYS A 19 40.63 27.04 -3.01
N ALA A 20 41.06 28.09 -2.33
CA ALA A 20 41.13 28.12 -0.85
C ALA A 20 39.74 28.29 -0.19
N PHE A 21 38.72 28.75 -0.95
CA PHE A 21 37.33 28.90 -0.48
C PHE A 21 36.44 27.67 -0.67
N THR A 22 36.92 26.56 -1.22
CA THR A 22 36.23 25.29 -1.17
C THR A 22 36.39 24.63 0.17
N GLY A 23 35.97 25.30 1.24
CA GLY A 23 35.72 24.69 2.54
C GLY A 23 34.71 23.59 2.32
N GLY A 24 35.15 22.32 2.45
CA GLY A 24 34.33 21.15 2.22
C GLY A 24 33.07 21.21 3.06
N LEU A 25 31.92 21.43 2.43
CA LEU A 25 30.61 21.17 3.02
C LEU A 25 30.52 19.66 3.25
N HIS A 26 30.97 19.18 4.41
CA HIS A 26 30.79 17.81 4.80
C HIS A 26 29.31 17.60 5.12
N ALA A 27 28.54 17.19 4.12
CA ALA A 27 27.19 16.75 4.32
C ALA A 27 27.23 15.37 4.96
N GLN A 28 26.70 15.26 6.18
CA GLN A 28 26.67 14.01 6.94
C GLN A 28 25.28 13.37 6.79
N THR A 29 25.23 12.04 6.77
CA THR A 29 24.01 11.33 6.46
C THR A 29 23.63 10.38 7.60
N VAL A 30 22.37 10.48 8.07
CA VAL A 30 21.75 9.47 8.93
C VAL A 30 20.83 8.60 8.08
N SER A 31 20.99 7.30 8.20
CA SER A 31 20.13 6.33 7.51
C SER A 31 19.72 5.20 8.44
N GLY A 32 18.59 4.55 8.16
CA GLY A 32 18.13 3.43 8.97
C GLY A 32 16.77 2.91 8.56
N THR A 33 16.17 2.12 9.44
CA THR A 33 14.82 1.57 9.28
C THR A 33 13.95 1.99 10.45
N VAL A 34 12.68 2.25 10.19
CA VAL A 34 11.65 2.45 11.22
C VAL A 34 10.76 1.23 11.22
N THR A 35 10.60 0.61 12.39
CA THR A 35 9.80 -0.61 12.57
C THR A 35 8.88 -0.47 13.76
N ASP A 36 7.78 -1.21 13.76
CA ASP A 36 6.93 -1.41 14.92
C ASP A 36 7.67 -2.24 15.99
N ALA A 37 7.65 -1.77 17.22
CA ALA A 37 8.30 -2.45 18.34
C ALA A 37 7.59 -3.75 18.73
N SER A 38 6.28 -3.89 18.47
CA SER A 38 5.47 -5.05 18.82
C SER A 38 5.51 -6.15 17.77
N THR A 39 5.41 -5.78 16.49
CA THR A 39 5.30 -6.72 15.36
C THR A 39 6.60 -6.93 14.58
N GLY A 40 7.58 -6.01 14.73
CA GLY A 40 8.80 -5.97 13.91
C GLY A 40 8.57 -5.50 12.47
N GLU A 41 7.33 -5.21 12.12
CA GLU A 41 6.95 -4.76 10.78
C GLU A 41 7.49 -3.38 10.46
N THR A 42 7.89 -3.16 9.21
CA THR A 42 8.43 -1.85 8.80
C THR A 42 7.32 -0.81 8.69
N LEU A 43 7.52 0.39 9.23
CA LEU A 43 6.58 1.49 9.15
C LEU A 43 6.85 2.34 7.90
N ILE A 44 5.85 2.50 7.05
CA ILE A 44 5.90 3.23 5.78
C ILE A 44 5.35 4.63 6.01
N GLY A 45 6.10 5.68 5.62
CA GLY A 45 5.65 7.06 5.79
C GLY A 45 5.89 7.63 7.19
N ALA A 46 6.64 6.96 8.06
CA ALA A 46 7.06 7.54 9.33
C ALA A 46 7.93 8.79 9.08
N THR A 47 7.64 9.86 9.79
CA THR A 47 8.33 11.14 9.65
C THR A 47 9.57 11.17 10.54
N ILE A 48 10.71 11.54 9.97
CA ILE A 48 11.98 11.76 10.65
C ILE A 48 12.36 13.22 10.44
N LEU A 49 12.33 14.03 11.48
CA LEU A 49 12.58 15.46 11.46
C LEU A 49 13.79 15.77 12.35
N ASP A 50 14.76 16.47 11.84
CA ASP A 50 15.81 17.08 12.65
C ASP A 50 15.30 18.43 13.18
N GLU A 51 15.08 18.52 14.48
CA GLU A 51 14.50 19.69 15.14
C GLU A 51 15.44 20.91 15.10
N ALA A 52 16.75 20.67 14.99
CA ALA A 52 17.75 21.76 14.94
C ALA A 52 17.79 22.46 13.58
N SER A 53 17.78 21.71 12.49
CA SER A 53 17.85 22.27 11.12
C SER A 53 16.49 22.42 10.44
N GLY A 54 15.42 21.87 11.00
CA GLY A 54 14.10 21.80 10.37
C GLY A 54 14.05 20.91 9.12
N LYS A 55 15.12 20.17 8.81
CA LYS A 55 15.15 19.21 7.70
C LYS A 55 14.53 17.90 8.11
N GLY A 56 13.77 17.29 7.21
CA GLY A 56 13.15 16.01 7.47
C GLY A 56 13.05 15.14 6.24
N THR A 57 12.73 13.88 6.49
CA THR A 57 12.46 12.86 5.48
C THR A 57 11.35 11.94 5.98
N VAL A 58 10.86 11.08 5.11
CA VAL A 58 9.89 10.04 5.47
C VAL A 58 10.43 8.66 5.12
N SER A 59 10.01 7.65 5.88
CA SER A 59 10.36 6.26 5.56
C SER A 59 9.66 5.81 4.28
N ASN A 60 10.40 5.11 3.43
CA ASN A 60 9.88 4.60 2.15
C ASN A 60 9.03 3.34 2.33
N ALA A 61 8.55 2.73 1.22
CA ALA A 61 7.76 1.51 1.21
C ALA A 61 8.41 0.29 1.93
N TYR A 62 9.64 0.39 2.34
CA TYR A 62 10.39 -0.64 3.07
C TYR A 62 10.77 -0.19 4.49
N GLY A 63 10.16 0.91 4.96
CA GLY A 63 10.44 1.50 6.26
C GLY A 63 11.83 2.13 6.38
N ARG A 64 12.56 2.33 5.27
CA ARG A 64 13.90 2.92 5.31
C ARG A 64 13.86 4.42 5.09
N TYR A 65 14.75 5.12 5.76
CA TYR A 65 14.95 6.55 5.61
C TYR A 65 16.43 6.89 5.41
N THR A 66 16.66 8.03 4.81
CA THR A 66 17.97 8.67 4.68
C THR A 66 17.78 10.17 4.81
N LEU A 67 18.52 10.80 5.71
CA LEU A 67 18.48 12.24 5.98
C LEU A 67 19.89 12.80 5.94
N THR A 68 20.12 13.79 5.08
CA THR A 68 21.42 14.46 4.94
C THR A 68 21.39 15.82 5.65
N LEU A 69 22.31 16.00 6.60
CA LEU A 69 22.38 17.16 7.47
C LEU A 69 23.73 17.86 7.33
N PRO A 70 23.77 19.19 7.47
CA PRO A 70 25.01 19.97 7.42
C PRO A 70 25.72 20.10 8.76
N SER A 71 25.23 19.42 9.81
CA SER A 71 25.68 19.56 11.20
C SER A 71 26.39 18.30 11.72
N ASP A 72 27.21 18.43 12.75
CA ASP A 72 27.95 17.35 13.38
C ASP A 72 27.10 16.56 14.41
N SER A 73 25.87 16.96 14.64
CA SER A 73 24.89 16.26 15.48
C SER A 73 23.50 16.40 14.90
N ALA A 74 22.67 15.38 15.02
CA ALA A 74 21.26 15.37 14.64
C ALA A 74 20.38 15.21 15.89
N HIS A 75 19.37 16.07 16.03
CA HIS A 75 18.31 15.97 17.02
C HIS A 75 17.04 15.50 16.33
N LEU A 76 16.90 14.19 16.22
CA LEU A 76 15.85 13.58 15.43
C LEU A 76 14.60 13.35 16.27
N ARG A 77 13.48 13.90 15.81
CA ARG A 77 12.13 13.53 16.23
C ARG A 77 11.53 12.59 15.20
N ILE A 78 11.13 11.41 15.65
CA ILE A 78 10.52 10.38 14.82
C ILE A 78 9.08 10.23 15.24
N SER A 79 8.13 10.36 14.30
CA SER A 79 6.70 10.27 14.56
C SER A 79 5.98 9.49 13.46
N TYR A 80 4.94 8.77 13.88
CA TYR A 80 4.04 8.05 12.99
C TYR A 80 2.64 7.98 13.62
N ILE A 81 1.59 8.01 12.80
CA ILE A 81 0.19 7.98 13.27
C ILE A 81 -0.06 6.67 14.02
N GLY A 82 -0.65 6.75 15.21
CA GLY A 82 -0.92 5.60 16.07
C GLY A 82 0.29 5.12 16.87
N TYR A 83 1.40 5.87 16.89
CA TYR A 83 2.63 5.51 17.60
C TYR A 83 3.13 6.65 18.48
N GLN A 84 3.81 6.29 19.58
CA GLN A 84 4.45 7.26 20.45
C GLN A 84 5.67 7.90 19.76
N PRO A 85 5.76 9.23 19.68
CA PRO A 85 6.94 9.89 19.12
C PRO A 85 8.20 9.58 19.94
N GLN A 86 9.34 9.47 19.26
CA GLN A 86 10.64 9.28 19.90
C GLN A 86 11.62 10.37 19.51
N HIS A 87 12.49 10.74 20.44
CA HIS A 87 13.58 11.70 20.21
C HIS A 87 14.92 10.98 20.35
N HIS A 88 15.81 11.19 19.39
CA HIS A 88 17.15 10.63 19.37
C HIS A 88 18.17 11.69 19.05
N THR A 89 19.21 11.79 19.87
CA THR A 89 20.39 12.62 19.58
C THR A 89 21.51 11.74 19.06
N VAL A 90 21.95 11.99 17.84
CA VAL A 90 22.95 11.18 17.14
C VAL A 90 24.15 12.06 16.81
N PRO A 91 25.34 11.78 17.34
CA PRO A 91 26.55 12.46 16.91
C PRO A 91 26.92 12.01 15.49
N LEU A 92 27.10 12.97 14.60
CA LEU A 92 27.43 12.73 13.20
C LEU A 92 28.94 12.90 13.03
N LYS A 93 29.66 11.78 12.93
CA LYS A 93 31.07 11.74 12.54
C LYS A 93 31.22 11.03 11.19
N GLY A 94 30.50 11.53 10.17
CA GLY A 94 30.32 10.87 8.89
C GLY A 94 28.93 10.23 8.75
N ASN A 95 28.83 9.10 8.04
CA ASN A 95 27.56 8.40 7.84
C ASN A 95 27.17 7.58 9.08
N ALA A 96 26.03 7.90 9.69
CA ALA A 96 25.48 7.20 10.84
C ALA A 96 24.32 6.27 10.44
N GLN A 97 24.21 5.12 11.10
CA GLN A 97 23.08 4.21 10.94
C GLN A 97 22.29 4.16 12.24
N LEU A 98 20.99 4.47 12.18
CA LEU A 98 20.06 4.44 13.32
C LEU A 98 18.79 3.68 12.93
N ASN A 99 18.59 2.50 13.50
CA ASN A 99 17.35 1.72 13.36
C ASN A 99 16.44 2.03 14.55
N ILE A 100 15.19 2.37 14.25
CA ILE A 100 14.22 2.90 15.20
C ILE A 100 13.07 1.90 15.35
N LYS A 101 12.64 1.65 16.59
CA LYS A 101 11.47 0.82 16.90
C LYS A 101 10.46 1.69 17.62
N LEU A 102 9.37 2.07 16.94
CA LEU A 102 8.28 2.85 17.52
C LEU A 102 7.32 1.93 18.27
N LYS A 103 6.85 2.38 19.42
CA LYS A 103 5.83 1.69 20.20
C LYS A 103 4.44 2.18 19.79
N PRO A 104 3.45 1.29 19.57
CA PRO A 104 2.06 1.72 19.37
C PRO A 104 1.59 2.59 20.54
N SER A 105 0.84 3.65 20.25
CA SER A 105 0.15 4.42 21.27
C SER A 105 -1.18 3.74 21.60
N VAL A 106 -1.41 3.42 22.86
CA VAL A 106 -2.68 2.85 23.34
C VAL A 106 -3.68 3.98 23.64
N GLU A 107 -3.22 5.20 23.77
CA GLU A 107 -4.06 6.38 23.98
C GLU A 107 -4.58 6.87 22.62
N LEU A 108 -5.89 6.80 22.45
CA LEU A 108 -6.62 7.64 21.50
C LEU A 108 -6.56 9.08 22.03
N ASP A 109 -5.40 9.69 21.94
CA ASP A 109 -5.34 11.15 22.07
C ASP A 109 -6.29 11.72 21.03
N GLU A 110 -7.26 12.47 21.51
CA GLU A 110 -8.09 13.33 20.71
C GLU A 110 -7.16 14.04 19.71
N VAL A 111 -7.28 13.65 18.43
CA VAL A 111 -6.48 14.24 17.38
C VAL A 111 -6.91 15.68 17.25
N THR A 112 -6.41 16.51 18.14
CA THR A 112 -6.42 17.96 17.94
C THR A 112 -5.58 18.19 16.70
N ILE A 113 -6.25 18.35 15.56
CA ILE A 113 -5.64 18.80 14.32
C ILE A 113 -5.26 20.28 14.56
N THR A 114 -4.23 20.48 15.35
CA THR A 114 -3.51 21.75 15.34
C THR A 114 -2.83 21.79 13.98
N ALA A 115 -3.37 22.62 13.12
CA ALA A 115 -2.74 22.98 11.85
C ALA A 115 -1.48 23.84 12.12
N GLU A 116 -0.61 23.40 13.01
CA GLU A 116 0.76 23.84 13.03
C GLU A 116 1.43 23.25 11.79
N ARG A 117 1.58 24.10 10.79
CA ARG A 117 2.57 23.94 9.74
C ARG A 117 3.97 23.97 10.35
N VAL A 118 4.30 23.01 11.21
CA VAL A 118 5.67 22.63 11.48
C VAL A 118 6.20 22.17 10.13
N GLY A 119 7.17 22.89 9.58
CA GLY A 119 7.64 22.81 8.20
C GLY A 119 7.62 21.38 7.70
N SER A 120 6.62 21.08 6.87
CA SER A 120 6.53 19.76 6.24
C SER A 120 7.88 19.48 5.61
N PRO A 121 8.57 18.41 5.97
CA PRO A 121 9.80 18.03 5.28
C PRO A 121 9.47 18.14 3.80
N LYS A 122 10.29 18.83 3.01
CA LYS A 122 10.10 18.93 1.57
C LYS A 122 10.07 17.52 1.03
N ILE A 123 8.88 16.90 1.06
CA ILE A 123 8.63 15.62 0.41
C ILE A 123 8.91 15.91 -1.05
N SER A 124 9.95 15.31 -1.58
CA SER A 124 10.45 15.49 -2.94
C SER A 124 9.40 15.17 -4.03
N GLN A 125 8.17 14.80 -3.63
CA GLN A 125 7.07 14.43 -4.52
C GLN A 125 5.80 15.18 -4.13
N MET A 126 5.62 16.35 -4.69
CA MET A 126 4.47 17.24 -4.42
C MET A 126 3.08 16.69 -4.76
N SER A 127 2.99 15.50 -5.36
CA SER A 127 1.73 14.90 -5.84
C SER A 127 1.40 13.54 -5.22
N ALA A 128 2.19 13.04 -4.26
CA ALA A 128 1.96 11.76 -3.60
C ALA A 128 1.16 11.96 -2.31
N ILE A 129 0.09 11.19 -2.15
CA ILE A 129 -0.69 11.08 -0.90
C ILE A 129 -0.53 9.66 -0.39
N GLN A 130 -0.15 9.52 0.87
CA GLN A 130 -0.04 8.22 1.55
C GLN A 130 -1.19 8.07 2.53
N LEU A 131 -1.85 6.92 2.48
CA LEU A 131 -2.93 6.52 3.39
C LEU A 131 -2.51 5.21 4.08
N PRO A 132 -2.02 5.29 5.32
CA PRO A 132 -1.76 4.10 6.13
C PRO A 132 -3.06 3.41 6.54
N THR A 133 -2.99 2.13 6.91
CA THR A 133 -4.14 1.29 7.26
C THR A 133 -5.01 1.91 8.34
N GLU A 134 -4.42 2.59 9.33
CA GLU A 134 -5.14 3.25 10.42
C GLU A 134 -6.12 4.31 9.90
N GLN A 135 -5.73 5.06 8.87
CA GLN A 135 -6.61 6.03 8.22
C GLN A 135 -7.68 5.36 7.34
N LEU A 136 -7.35 4.25 6.69
CA LEU A 136 -8.31 3.48 5.89
C LEU A 136 -9.44 2.91 6.76
N LYS A 137 -9.15 2.52 8.01
CA LYS A 137 -10.14 2.02 8.97
C LYS A 137 -11.13 3.08 9.46
N LEU A 138 -10.81 4.37 9.33
CA LEU A 138 -11.69 5.48 9.69
C LEU A 138 -12.75 5.80 8.60
N VAL A 139 -12.58 5.25 7.41
CA VAL A 139 -13.53 5.45 6.30
C VAL A 139 -14.80 4.64 6.56
N PRO A 140 -15.99 5.21 6.28
CA PRO A 140 -17.24 4.47 6.43
C PRO A 140 -17.23 3.16 5.63
N VAL A 141 -17.60 2.08 6.30
CA VAL A 141 -17.69 0.75 5.69
C VAL A 141 -19.02 0.58 4.96
N ILE A 142 -19.00 -0.12 3.84
CA ILE A 142 -20.21 -0.49 3.09
C ILE A 142 -20.44 -1.99 3.30
N PHE A 143 -21.60 -2.33 3.87
CA PHE A 143 -21.96 -3.72 4.23
C PHE A 143 -20.91 -4.43 5.12
N GLY A 144 -20.16 -3.67 5.93
CA GLY A 144 -19.10 -4.21 6.77
C GLY A 144 -17.74 -4.39 6.08
N GLU A 145 -17.60 -3.90 4.85
CA GLU A 145 -16.36 -3.96 4.07
C GLU A 145 -15.67 -2.60 4.01
N THR A 146 -14.38 -2.56 4.42
CA THR A 146 -13.51 -1.41 4.18
C THR A 146 -13.02 -1.46 2.74
N ASP A 147 -13.40 -0.47 1.92
CA ASP A 147 -13.04 -0.41 0.52
C ASP A 147 -11.95 0.65 0.28
N VAL A 148 -10.79 0.18 -0.20
CA VAL A 148 -9.63 1.03 -0.48
C VAL A 148 -9.92 2.07 -1.55
N LEU A 149 -10.61 1.69 -2.63
CA LEU A 149 -10.89 2.62 -3.73
C LEU A 149 -11.89 3.70 -3.31
N LYS A 150 -12.86 3.36 -2.46
CA LYS A 150 -13.80 4.34 -1.89
C LYS A 150 -13.11 5.31 -0.94
N ALA A 151 -12.12 4.85 -0.18
CA ALA A 151 -11.29 5.75 0.61
C ALA A 151 -10.51 6.74 -0.26
N ILE A 152 -9.99 6.29 -1.40
CA ILE A 152 -9.30 7.13 -2.37
C ILE A 152 -10.23 8.15 -3.02
N GLN A 153 -11.49 7.81 -3.29
CA GLN A 153 -12.48 8.73 -3.86
C GLN A 153 -12.78 9.94 -2.96
N LEU A 154 -12.51 9.86 -1.66
CA LEU A 154 -12.66 10.98 -0.72
C LEU A 154 -11.51 11.99 -0.81
N LEU A 155 -10.43 11.68 -1.52
CA LEU A 155 -9.27 12.55 -1.61
C LEU A 155 -9.50 13.73 -2.57
N PRO A 156 -8.98 14.93 -2.28
CA PRO A 156 -9.08 16.08 -3.18
C PRO A 156 -8.51 15.76 -4.57
N GLY A 157 -9.27 16.10 -5.63
CA GLY A 157 -8.87 15.87 -7.02
C GLY A 157 -9.01 14.43 -7.50
N VAL A 158 -9.75 13.61 -6.77
CA VAL A 158 -10.25 12.30 -7.18
C VAL A 158 -11.76 12.38 -7.23
N GLN A 159 -12.36 11.86 -8.27
CA GLN A 159 -13.81 11.79 -8.44
C GLN A 159 -14.23 10.34 -8.63
N SER A 160 -15.39 10.00 -8.07
CA SER A 160 -16.08 8.75 -8.42
C SER A 160 -16.79 8.95 -9.78
N GLY A 161 -16.94 7.87 -10.52
CA GLY A 161 -17.81 7.86 -11.70
C GLY A 161 -19.28 7.79 -11.30
N THR A 162 -19.95 6.70 -11.69
CA THR A 162 -21.33 6.42 -11.27
C THR A 162 -21.38 6.15 -9.76
N GLU A 163 -22.41 6.68 -9.10
CA GLU A 163 -22.61 6.44 -7.66
C GLU A 163 -22.59 4.95 -7.32
N GLY A 164 -21.88 4.62 -6.24
CA GLY A 164 -21.72 3.24 -5.77
C GLY A 164 -20.67 2.43 -6.50
N MET A 165 -20.07 2.90 -7.59
CA MET A 165 -19.04 2.18 -8.33
C MET A 165 -17.61 2.64 -8.00
N ASN A 166 -16.65 1.74 -8.13
CA ASN A 166 -15.23 1.97 -7.78
C ASN A 166 -14.39 2.61 -8.90
N GLY A 167 -15.00 3.17 -9.94
CA GLY A 167 -14.27 3.95 -10.93
C GLY A 167 -13.61 5.18 -10.27
N ILE A 168 -12.33 5.40 -10.50
CA ILE A 168 -11.64 6.61 -10.05
C ILE A 168 -11.20 7.46 -11.24
N TYR A 169 -11.52 8.75 -11.17
CA TYR A 169 -11.13 9.77 -12.14
C TYR A 169 -10.20 10.74 -11.44
N VAL A 170 -8.96 10.79 -11.85
CA VAL A 170 -7.94 11.60 -11.19
C VAL A 170 -7.58 12.78 -12.08
N ARG A 171 -7.85 14.01 -11.61
CA ARG A 171 -7.56 15.26 -12.33
C ARG A 171 -8.10 15.25 -13.78
N GLY A 172 -9.27 14.65 -14.01
CA GLY A 172 -9.91 14.57 -15.31
C GLY A 172 -9.50 13.40 -16.18
N GLY A 173 -8.56 12.58 -15.75
CA GLY A 173 -8.22 11.33 -16.44
C GLY A 173 -9.20 10.21 -16.13
N GLY A 174 -9.44 9.32 -17.10
CA GLY A 174 -10.38 8.21 -17.03
C GLY A 174 -9.92 7.05 -16.14
N PRO A 175 -10.80 6.09 -15.79
CA PRO A 175 -10.46 4.95 -14.95
C PRO A 175 -9.39 4.05 -15.56
N ASP A 176 -9.37 3.92 -16.89
CA ASP A 176 -8.41 3.15 -17.68
C ASP A 176 -7.04 3.80 -17.80
N GLU A 177 -6.93 5.09 -17.43
CA GLU A 177 -5.67 5.84 -17.44
C GLU A 177 -4.91 5.76 -16.11
N ASN A 178 -5.45 5.07 -15.11
CA ASN A 178 -4.84 4.88 -13.81
C ASN A 178 -4.06 3.55 -13.78
N LEU A 179 -2.88 3.56 -13.16
CA LEU A 179 -2.08 2.37 -12.91
C LEU A 179 -2.35 1.88 -11.49
N PHE A 180 -2.88 0.68 -11.36
CA PHE A 180 -3.09 0.02 -10.08
C PHE A 180 -1.99 -1.02 -9.85
N LEU A 181 -1.28 -0.91 -8.74
CA LEU A 181 -0.21 -1.80 -8.37
C LEU A 181 -0.49 -2.44 -7.01
N LEU A 182 -0.39 -3.75 -6.93
CA LEU A 182 -0.38 -4.52 -5.68
C LEU A 182 1.03 -5.06 -5.44
N ASP A 183 1.72 -4.55 -4.41
CA ASP A 183 3.14 -4.82 -4.19
C ASP A 183 4.01 -4.61 -5.45
N GLY A 184 3.62 -3.63 -6.30
CA GLY A 184 4.29 -3.30 -7.56
C GLY A 184 3.98 -4.25 -8.72
N ILE A 185 2.97 -5.11 -8.61
CA ILE A 185 2.42 -5.93 -9.69
C ILE A 185 1.22 -5.21 -10.28
N PRO A 186 1.16 -4.94 -11.59
CA PRO A 186 -0.02 -4.36 -12.20
C PRO A 186 -1.22 -5.29 -12.09
N LEU A 187 -2.36 -4.75 -11.61
CA LEU A 187 -3.65 -5.40 -11.66
C LEU A 187 -4.54 -4.69 -12.67
N TYR A 188 -5.21 -5.46 -13.53
CA TYR A 188 -6.06 -4.90 -14.59
C TYR A 188 -7.51 -4.85 -14.19
N ASN A 189 -8.02 -5.91 -13.57
CA ASN A 189 -9.36 -5.93 -13.00
C ASN A 189 -9.28 -5.64 -11.49
N VAL A 190 -9.61 -4.41 -11.11
CA VAL A 190 -9.47 -3.94 -9.73
C VAL A 190 -10.79 -3.87 -8.98
N ASN A 191 -11.84 -4.43 -9.59
CA ASN A 191 -13.20 -4.35 -9.09
C ASN A 191 -13.90 -5.69 -9.11
N HIS A 192 -14.76 -5.90 -8.12
CA HIS A 192 -15.74 -6.98 -8.05
C HIS A 192 -17.16 -6.44 -8.22
N LEU A 193 -18.11 -7.32 -8.58
CA LEU A 193 -19.52 -7.01 -8.76
C LEU A 193 -19.73 -5.78 -9.67
N GLY A 194 -19.07 -5.76 -10.83
CA GLY A 194 -19.21 -4.68 -11.79
C GLY A 194 -18.72 -3.32 -11.30
N GLY A 195 -17.90 -3.25 -10.26
CA GLY A 195 -17.35 -2.01 -9.71
C GLY A 195 -17.91 -1.63 -8.33
N PHE A 196 -18.72 -2.49 -7.72
CA PHE A 196 -19.29 -2.19 -6.41
C PHE A 196 -18.28 -2.36 -5.26
N PHE A 197 -17.39 -3.32 -5.36
CA PHE A 197 -16.31 -3.56 -4.40
C PHE A 197 -14.95 -3.53 -5.08
N SER A 198 -13.91 -3.12 -4.34
CA SER A 198 -12.54 -3.23 -4.82
C SER A 198 -11.97 -4.63 -4.64
N ALA A 199 -11.06 -5.01 -5.54
CA ALA A 199 -10.26 -6.23 -5.42
C ALA A 199 -9.25 -6.18 -4.25
N PHE A 200 -9.09 -5.01 -3.63
CA PHE A 200 -8.15 -4.80 -2.54
C PHE A 200 -8.83 -5.05 -1.19
N ASN A 201 -8.51 -6.20 -0.58
CA ASN A 201 -8.97 -6.49 0.78
C ASN A 201 -8.29 -5.53 1.78
N GLY A 202 -9.06 -4.63 2.40
CA GLY A 202 -8.55 -3.62 3.33
C GLY A 202 -7.75 -4.20 4.50
N ASP A 203 -8.06 -5.42 4.94
CA ASP A 203 -7.36 -6.07 6.04
C ASP A 203 -5.98 -6.61 5.61
N ALA A 204 -5.77 -6.87 4.32
CA ALA A 204 -4.49 -7.27 3.75
C ALA A 204 -3.58 -6.08 3.44
N VAL A 205 -4.14 -4.85 3.38
CA VAL A 205 -3.44 -3.65 2.95
C VAL A 205 -2.75 -2.99 4.13
N LYS A 206 -1.47 -2.67 3.94
CA LYS A 206 -0.63 -1.94 4.90
C LYS A 206 -0.59 -0.44 4.62
N ASN A 207 -0.45 -0.08 3.36
CA ASN A 207 -0.33 1.31 2.93
C ASN A 207 -0.80 1.47 1.50
N VAL A 208 -1.40 2.60 1.23
CA VAL A 208 -1.80 3.02 -0.11
C VAL A 208 -1.14 4.34 -0.44
N THR A 209 -0.44 4.41 -1.57
CA THR A 209 0.16 5.64 -2.07
C THR A 209 -0.48 6.01 -3.40
N LEU A 210 -1.17 7.15 -3.43
CA LEU A 210 -1.72 7.72 -4.66
C LEU A 210 -0.81 8.80 -5.20
N TYR A 211 -0.32 8.64 -6.42
CA TYR A 211 0.39 9.67 -7.19
C TYR A 211 -0.59 10.30 -8.18
N LYS A 212 -0.96 11.56 -7.97
CA LYS A 212 -1.90 12.31 -8.82
C LYS A 212 -1.21 13.06 -9.95
N GLY A 213 -0.34 12.42 -10.70
CA GLY A 213 0.57 13.03 -11.68
C GLY A 213 1.98 13.22 -11.11
N SER A 214 2.94 13.57 -11.95
CA SER A 214 4.38 13.70 -11.59
C SER A 214 4.92 12.49 -10.82
N PHE A 215 4.47 11.29 -11.21
CA PHE A 215 4.93 10.07 -10.59
C PHE A 215 6.37 9.73 -11.02
N PRO A 216 7.14 9.01 -10.18
CA PRO A 216 8.51 8.61 -10.50
C PRO A 216 8.62 7.84 -11.82
N ALA A 217 9.75 8.00 -12.53
CA ALA A 217 10.02 7.37 -13.83
C ALA A 217 10.00 5.82 -13.81
N ARG A 218 10.03 5.21 -12.60
CA ARG A 218 9.85 3.76 -12.46
C ARG A 218 8.44 3.26 -12.80
N PHE A 219 7.47 4.14 -12.80
CA PHE A 219 6.10 3.84 -13.18
C PHE A 219 5.87 4.23 -14.64
N SER A 220 5.27 3.36 -15.42
CA SER A 220 4.98 3.56 -16.83
C SER A 220 3.68 2.88 -17.24
N GLY A 221 3.20 3.17 -18.43
CA GLY A 221 2.05 2.51 -19.04
C GLY A 221 0.69 3.14 -18.75
N ARG A 222 0.62 4.19 -17.92
CA ARG A 222 -0.58 4.98 -17.68
C ARG A 222 -0.22 6.46 -17.52
N ILE A 223 -1.18 7.35 -17.73
CA ILE A 223 -0.92 8.81 -17.85
C ILE A 223 -1.57 9.65 -16.76
N SER A 224 -2.65 9.19 -16.13
CA SER A 224 -3.42 9.98 -15.16
C SER A 224 -2.85 9.84 -13.74
N SER A 225 -2.87 8.66 -13.17
CA SER A 225 -2.39 8.42 -11.80
C SER A 225 -1.76 7.05 -11.62
N VAL A 226 -1.06 6.89 -10.48
CA VAL A 226 -0.56 5.60 -10.01
C VAL A 226 -1.05 5.37 -8.60
N LEU A 227 -1.73 4.26 -8.37
CA LEU A 227 -2.12 3.76 -7.07
C LEU A 227 -1.23 2.57 -6.70
N ASP A 228 -0.29 2.79 -5.79
CA ASP A 228 0.67 1.78 -5.32
C ASP A 228 0.22 1.27 -3.95
N ILE A 229 -0.29 0.04 -3.92
CA ILE A 229 -0.83 -0.62 -2.74
C ILE A 229 0.20 -1.62 -2.25
N THR A 230 0.59 -1.48 -0.99
CA THR A 230 1.51 -2.39 -0.32
C THR A 230 0.74 -3.24 0.68
N THR A 231 0.91 -4.56 0.62
CA THR A 231 0.29 -5.51 1.56
C THR A 231 1.12 -5.69 2.82
N ASN A 232 0.50 -6.25 3.88
CA ASN A 232 1.15 -6.56 5.14
C ASN A 232 2.34 -7.50 4.92
N ASN A 233 3.42 -7.28 5.67
CA ASN A 233 4.61 -8.13 5.59
C ASN A 233 4.57 -9.30 6.56
N GLY A 234 3.60 -9.31 7.49
CA GLY A 234 3.45 -10.29 8.56
C GLY A 234 4.27 -9.94 9.81
N ASN A 235 3.82 -10.47 10.95
CA ASN A 235 4.47 -10.31 12.25
C ASN A 235 5.71 -11.20 12.35
N ASP A 236 6.82 -10.67 12.82
CA ASP A 236 8.09 -11.42 12.93
C ASP A 236 8.30 -12.08 14.31
N LYS A 237 7.42 -11.84 15.28
CA LYS A 237 7.54 -12.31 16.66
C LYS A 237 6.54 -13.39 17.03
N GLU A 238 5.26 -13.16 16.74
CA GLU A 238 4.14 -13.98 17.19
C GLU A 238 3.13 -14.19 16.07
N TRP A 239 2.36 -15.28 16.18
CA TRP A 239 1.24 -15.54 15.30
C TRP A 239 0.03 -14.75 15.73
N HIS A 240 -0.58 -14.04 14.79
CA HIS A 240 -1.84 -13.36 14.94
C HIS A 240 -2.82 -13.85 13.89
N GLY A 241 -4.10 -13.86 14.25
CA GLY A 241 -5.15 -14.24 13.33
C GLY A 241 -6.45 -13.57 13.70
N GLY A 242 -7.25 -13.30 12.70
CA GLY A 242 -8.58 -12.74 12.84
C GLY A 242 -9.54 -13.35 11.82
N ALA A 243 -10.76 -13.60 12.24
CA ALA A 243 -11.84 -13.99 11.35
C ALA A 243 -13.01 -13.05 11.57
N SER A 244 -13.66 -12.65 10.49
CA SER A 244 -14.86 -11.81 10.55
C SER A 244 -15.90 -12.31 9.55
N VAL A 245 -17.16 -12.17 9.93
CA VAL A 245 -18.31 -12.48 9.07
C VAL A 245 -19.17 -11.22 9.03
N GLY A 246 -19.21 -10.57 7.86
CA GLY A 246 -20.02 -9.39 7.59
C GLY A 246 -21.40 -9.77 7.05
N LEU A 247 -22.13 -8.80 6.47
CA LEU A 247 -23.44 -9.06 5.85
C LEU A 247 -23.34 -9.85 4.54
N ILE A 248 -22.24 -9.69 3.81
CA ILE A 248 -22.08 -10.23 2.45
C ILE A 248 -20.82 -11.04 2.25
N ALA A 249 -19.81 -10.90 3.11
CA ALA A 249 -18.53 -11.58 2.98
C ALA A 249 -18.00 -12.09 4.32
N ALA A 250 -17.24 -13.18 4.24
CA ALA A 250 -16.42 -13.69 5.33
C ALA A 250 -14.94 -13.47 5.00
N LYS A 251 -14.16 -13.15 6.02
CA LYS A 251 -12.73 -12.89 5.93
C LYS A 251 -11.96 -13.71 6.94
N LEU A 252 -10.76 -14.09 6.57
CA LEU A 252 -9.78 -14.74 7.41
C LEU A 252 -8.42 -14.11 7.16
N ASN A 253 -7.77 -13.65 8.23
CA ASN A 253 -6.43 -13.09 8.18
C ASN A 253 -5.54 -13.86 9.15
N ILE A 254 -4.37 -14.28 8.70
CA ILE A 254 -3.38 -14.98 9.52
C ILE A 254 -2.01 -14.41 9.17
N GLU A 255 -1.28 -14.00 10.19
CA GLU A 255 0.10 -13.54 10.02
C GLU A 255 0.99 -14.03 11.16
N GLY A 256 2.25 -14.27 10.85
CA GLY A 256 3.19 -14.70 11.86
C GLY A 256 4.54 -15.15 11.31
N PRO A 257 5.48 -15.49 12.21
CA PRO A 257 6.81 -15.91 11.85
C PRO A 257 6.85 -17.39 11.48
N ILE A 258 7.28 -17.72 10.26
CA ILE A 258 7.74 -19.07 9.89
C ILE A 258 9.08 -19.33 10.60
N ILE A 259 9.97 -18.31 10.59
CA ILE A 259 11.21 -18.30 11.35
C ILE A 259 11.27 -16.95 12.06
N LYS A 260 11.27 -16.97 13.40
CA LYS A 260 11.27 -15.74 14.22
C LYS A 260 12.37 -14.77 13.79
N GLU A 261 12.01 -13.49 13.67
CA GLU A 261 12.87 -12.37 13.28
C GLU A 261 13.49 -12.47 11.87
N LYS A 262 13.17 -13.54 11.11
CA LYS A 262 13.75 -13.76 9.77
C LYS A 262 12.70 -13.92 8.68
N THR A 263 11.73 -14.83 8.87
CA THR A 263 10.77 -15.17 7.81
C THR A 263 9.36 -15.05 8.32
N THR A 264 8.58 -14.20 7.69
CA THR A 264 7.17 -13.98 8.04
C THR A 264 6.26 -14.42 6.92
N LEU A 265 5.06 -14.83 7.30
CA LEU A 265 3.93 -15.09 6.41
C LEU A 265 2.80 -14.11 6.76
N SER A 266 2.16 -13.56 5.74
CA SER A 266 0.87 -12.89 5.83
C SER A 266 -0.07 -13.54 4.82
N LEU A 267 -1.21 -14.01 5.29
CA LEU A 267 -2.26 -14.65 4.50
C LEU A 267 -3.58 -13.95 4.78
N SER A 268 -4.28 -13.54 3.74
CA SER A 268 -5.61 -12.93 3.85
C SER A 268 -6.54 -13.54 2.81
N LEU A 269 -7.69 -14.00 3.26
CA LEU A 269 -8.76 -14.57 2.44
C LEU A 269 -10.04 -13.78 2.66
N ARG A 270 -10.73 -13.46 1.57
CA ARG A 270 -12.08 -12.89 1.58
C ARG A 270 -12.94 -13.65 0.59
N ARG A 271 -14.18 -14.00 0.96
CA ARG A 271 -15.18 -14.57 0.05
C ARG A 271 -16.56 -14.03 0.37
N THR A 272 -17.30 -13.65 -0.66
CA THR A 272 -18.74 -13.36 -0.53
C THR A 272 -19.55 -14.65 -0.54
N TYR A 273 -20.72 -14.62 0.08
CA TYR A 273 -21.62 -15.77 0.18
C TYR A 273 -23.06 -15.43 -0.20
N GLY A 274 -23.26 -14.37 -0.99
CA GLY A 274 -24.57 -13.99 -1.52
C GLY A 274 -25.22 -15.11 -2.32
N ASP A 275 -24.44 -15.93 -3.01
CA ASP A 275 -24.86 -17.13 -3.72
C ASP A 275 -25.56 -18.14 -2.77
N LEU A 276 -25.05 -18.33 -1.57
CA LEU A 276 -25.60 -19.24 -0.57
C LEU A 276 -26.92 -18.68 0.03
N LEU A 277 -27.01 -17.37 0.22
CA LEU A 277 -28.21 -16.75 0.80
C LEU A 277 -29.41 -16.76 -0.15
N VAL A 278 -29.17 -16.64 -1.44
CA VAL A 278 -30.23 -16.63 -2.47
C VAL A 278 -30.73 -18.05 -2.80
N GLN A 279 -29.88 -19.07 -2.60
CA GLN A 279 -30.20 -20.44 -3.02
C GLN A 279 -31.50 -21.02 -2.44
N PRO A 280 -31.85 -20.87 -1.13
CA PRO A 280 -33.11 -21.38 -0.60
C PRO A 280 -34.35 -20.76 -1.28
N THR A 281 -34.30 -19.49 -1.64
CA THR A 281 -35.40 -18.82 -2.35
C THR A 281 -35.54 -19.36 -3.76
N LEU A 282 -34.46 -19.65 -4.45
CA LEU A 282 -34.47 -20.24 -5.78
C LEU A 282 -35.01 -21.68 -5.76
N TRP A 283 -34.72 -22.46 -4.73
CA TRP A 283 -35.31 -23.79 -4.55
C TRP A 283 -36.81 -23.71 -4.32
N ALA A 284 -37.29 -22.75 -3.53
CA ALA A 284 -38.71 -22.54 -3.33
C ALA A 284 -39.42 -22.12 -4.63
N VAL A 285 -38.79 -21.24 -5.42
CA VAL A 285 -39.30 -20.85 -6.74
C VAL A 285 -39.37 -22.06 -7.70
N ALA A 286 -38.30 -22.86 -7.76
CA ALA A 286 -38.26 -24.05 -8.60
C ALA A 286 -39.35 -25.05 -8.20
N ALA A 287 -39.58 -25.27 -6.89
CA ALA A 287 -40.63 -26.14 -6.39
C ALA A 287 -42.02 -25.63 -6.74
N ALA A 288 -42.25 -24.31 -6.68
CA ALA A 288 -43.51 -23.69 -7.09
C ALA A 288 -43.76 -23.71 -8.61
N SER A 289 -42.66 -23.81 -9.38
CA SER A 289 -42.69 -23.81 -10.87
C SER A 289 -42.63 -25.21 -11.46
N SER A 290 -42.86 -26.25 -10.68
CA SER A 290 -42.80 -27.65 -11.14
C SER A 290 -43.79 -27.96 -12.30
N GLU A 291 -44.89 -27.26 -12.35
CA GLU A 291 -45.88 -27.38 -13.46
C GLU A 291 -45.35 -26.84 -14.81
N THR A 292 -44.32 -25.98 -14.77
CA THR A 292 -43.68 -25.43 -15.98
C THR A 292 -42.51 -26.27 -16.48
N GLY A 293 -42.27 -27.46 -15.88
CA GLY A 293 -41.17 -28.35 -16.24
C GLY A 293 -39.83 -28.01 -15.58
N ILE A 294 -39.75 -26.96 -14.78
CA ILE A 294 -38.52 -26.60 -14.06
C ILE A 294 -38.39 -27.50 -12.84
N SER A 295 -37.40 -28.37 -12.84
CA SER A 295 -37.09 -29.29 -11.72
C SER A 295 -36.03 -28.80 -10.79
N GLY A 296 -35.26 -27.79 -11.19
CA GLY A 296 -34.24 -27.18 -10.36
C GLY A 296 -33.73 -25.84 -10.90
N LEU A 297 -33.57 -24.88 -10.01
CA LEU A 297 -33.05 -23.55 -10.31
C LEU A 297 -31.91 -23.23 -9.31
N SER A 298 -30.77 -22.85 -9.82
CA SER A 298 -29.64 -22.39 -9.03
C SER A 298 -29.00 -21.21 -9.77
N ALA A 299 -28.89 -20.09 -9.11
CA ALA A 299 -28.18 -18.94 -9.63
C ALA A 299 -27.46 -18.22 -8.49
N GLY A 300 -26.43 -17.55 -8.82
CA GLY A 300 -25.69 -16.80 -7.81
C GLY A 300 -24.52 -16.02 -8.40
N TYR A 301 -24.02 -15.16 -7.55
CA TYR A 301 -22.79 -14.42 -7.77
C TYR A 301 -21.96 -14.51 -6.51
N TYR A 302 -20.68 -14.77 -6.67
CA TYR A 302 -19.69 -14.65 -5.60
C TYR A 302 -18.35 -14.16 -6.16
N PHE A 303 -17.55 -13.58 -5.28
CA PHE A 303 -16.16 -13.34 -5.55
C PHE A 303 -15.31 -13.79 -4.37
N TYR A 304 -14.04 -14.01 -4.62
CA TYR A 304 -13.05 -14.23 -3.58
C TYR A 304 -11.73 -13.53 -3.88
N ASP A 305 -10.99 -13.22 -2.82
CA ASP A 305 -9.63 -12.72 -2.87
C ASP A 305 -8.75 -13.54 -1.94
N LEU A 306 -7.64 -13.97 -2.45
CA LEU A 306 -6.57 -14.60 -1.70
C LEU A 306 -5.29 -13.79 -1.86
N ASN A 307 -4.79 -13.23 -0.78
CA ASN A 307 -3.50 -12.56 -0.70
C ASN A 307 -2.57 -13.40 0.16
N ALA A 308 -1.38 -13.72 -0.34
CA ALA A 308 -0.34 -14.38 0.43
C ALA A 308 1.00 -13.68 0.19
N LYS A 309 1.72 -13.40 1.26
CA LYS A 309 3.03 -12.77 1.21
C LYS A 309 4.00 -13.43 2.16
N VAL A 310 5.15 -13.79 1.65
CA VAL A 310 6.28 -14.27 2.43
C VAL A 310 7.38 -13.23 2.37
N THR A 311 7.86 -12.81 3.53
CA THR A 311 8.99 -11.89 3.65
C THR A 311 10.14 -12.61 4.35
N HIS A 312 11.33 -12.61 3.73
CA HIS A 312 12.53 -13.18 4.32
C HIS A 312 13.62 -12.13 4.47
N LYS A 313 14.13 -11.98 5.68
CA LYS A 313 15.23 -11.08 6.03
C LYS A 313 16.54 -11.88 6.08
N PHE A 314 17.39 -11.73 5.08
CA PHE A 314 18.73 -12.31 5.10
C PHE A 314 19.64 -11.60 6.10
N ASN A 315 19.56 -10.26 6.11
CA ASN A 315 20.25 -9.35 7.02
C ASN A 315 19.57 -7.97 6.97
N ASP A 316 20.08 -6.99 7.73
CA ASP A 316 19.51 -5.64 7.78
C ASP A 316 19.55 -4.90 6.43
N ARG A 317 20.35 -5.37 5.48
CA ARG A 317 20.52 -4.76 4.16
C ARG A 317 19.88 -5.55 3.02
N SER A 318 19.40 -6.76 3.27
CA SER A 318 18.88 -7.63 2.21
C SER A 318 17.60 -8.33 2.65
N ARG A 319 16.53 -8.15 1.86
CA ARG A 319 15.23 -8.80 2.09
C ARG A 319 14.67 -9.35 0.78
N LEU A 320 13.97 -10.47 0.89
CA LEU A 320 13.19 -11.09 -0.16
C LEU A 320 11.71 -10.93 0.17
N TYR A 321 10.92 -10.59 -0.84
CA TYR A 321 9.47 -10.54 -0.77
C TYR A 321 8.93 -11.43 -1.88
N ALA A 322 8.07 -12.37 -1.52
CA ALA A 322 7.30 -13.18 -2.46
C ALA A 322 5.82 -12.89 -2.22
N THR A 323 5.14 -12.36 -3.22
CA THR A 323 3.72 -11.99 -3.15
C THR A 323 2.94 -12.82 -4.14
N PHE A 324 1.79 -13.31 -3.69
CA PHE A 324 0.80 -14.02 -4.48
C PHE A 324 -0.56 -13.37 -4.27
N TYR A 325 -1.29 -13.15 -5.35
CA TYR A 325 -2.67 -12.70 -5.34
C TYR A 325 -3.49 -13.51 -6.33
N SER A 326 -4.65 -13.97 -5.90
CA SER A 326 -5.68 -14.54 -6.75
C SER A 326 -7.03 -13.98 -6.33
N GLY A 327 -7.76 -13.40 -7.27
CA GLY A 327 -9.10 -12.89 -7.04
C GLY A 327 -9.96 -13.14 -8.27
N ASP A 328 -11.09 -13.79 -8.09
CA ASP A 328 -12.01 -14.13 -9.15
C ASP A 328 -13.45 -13.80 -8.77
N ASP A 329 -14.21 -13.43 -9.77
CA ASP A 329 -15.66 -13.29 -9.75
C ASP A 329 -16.29 -14.42 -10.54
N GLU A 330 -17.40 -14.97 -10.07
CA GLU A 330 -18.20 -15.93 -10.81
C GLU A 330 -19.70 -15.60 -10.67
N ALA A 331 -20.33 -15.35 -11.81
CA ALA A 331 -21.77 -15.31 -11.94
C ALA A 331 -22.25 -16.59 -12.63
N TYR A 332 -23.21 -17.29 -12.05
CA TYR A 332 -23.70 -18.52 -12.63
C TYR A 332 -25.23 -18.63 -12.56
N MET A 333 -25.80 -19.34 -13.53
CA MET A 333 -27.18 -19.75 -13.56
C MET A 333 -27.26 -21.20 -14.07
N ARG A 334 -28.01 -22.04 -13.39
CA ARG A 334 -28.26 -23.42 -13.75
C ARG A 334 -29.76 -23.67 -13.69
N VAL A 335 -30.30 -24.18 -14.74
CA VAL A 335 -31.73 -24.54 -14.85
C VAL A 335 -31.81 -25.99 -15.27
N ASN A 336 -32.49 -26.79 -14.47
CA ASN A 336 -32.83 -28.18 -14.81
C ASN A 336 -34.28 -28.20 -15.22
N MET A 337 -34.55 -28.69 -16.43
CA MET A 337 -35.89 -28.87 -16.96
C MET A 337 -36.15 -30.37 -17.13
N ASN A 338 -37.30 -30.83 -16.66
CA ASN A 338 -37.78 -32.14 -16.93
C ASN A 338 -38.92 -32.00 -17.96
N ASP A 339 -38.64 -32.27 -19.22
CA ASP A 339 -39.72 -32.33 -20.23
C ASP A 339 -40.49 -33.65 -20.05
N MET A 340 -41.78 -33.58 -20.38
CA MET A 340 -42.80 -34.53 -19.92
C MET A 340 -42.57 -36.01 -20.31
N ASP A 341 -41.58 -36.41 -21.07
CA ASP A 341 -41.52 -37.83 -21.36
C ASP A 341 -40.11 -38.48 -21.51
N TYR A 342 -39.04 -37.82 -21.80
CA TYR A 342 -37.76 -38.56 -21.98
C TYR A 342 -36.45 -37.73 -21.98
N LEU A 343 -36.50 -36.37 -21.91
CA LEU A 343 -35.31 -35.54 -21.98
C LEU A 343 -35.16 -34.70 -20.71
N LYS A 344 -34.11 -34.97 -19.95
CA LYS A 344 -33.64 -34.04 -18.92
C LYS A 344 -32.72 -33.02 -19.59
N GLU A 345 -33.23 -31.80 -19.77
CA GLU A 345 -32.41 -30.71 -20.27
C GLU A 345 -31.73 -29.98 -19.10
N TYR A 346 -30.45 -29.73 -19.27
CA TYR A 346 -29.61 -29.01 -18.33
C TYR A 346 -29.00 -27.80 -19.02
N MET A 347 -29.40 -26.62 -18.58
CA MET A 347 -28.76 -25.38 -19.02
C MET A 347 -27.85 -24.84 -17.94
N LYS A 348 -26.58 -24.63 -18.28
CA LYS A 348 -25.62 -23.96 -17.42
C LYS A 348 -25.01 -22.76 -18.12
N LEU A 349 -25.20 -21.60 -17.54
CA LEU A 349 -24.49 -20.38 -17.91
C LEU A 349 -23.56 -20.00 -16.77
N SER A 350 -22.29 -19.81 -17.06
CA SER A 350 -21.30 -19.38 -16.08
C SER A 350 -20.37 -18.37 -16.74
N TYR A 351 -20.19 -17.24 -16.08
CA TYR A 351 -19.25 -16.20 -16.49
C TYR A 351 -18.25 -15.97 -15.34
N LYS A 352 -16.97 -16.13 -15.64
CA LYS A 352 -15.89 -16.02 -14.66
C LYS A 352 -14.82 -15.07 -15.17
N TRP A 353 -14.36 -14.17 -14.30
CA TRP A 353 -13.24 -13.25 -14.57
C TRP A 353 -12.47 -12.95 -13.30
N GLY A 354 -11.22 -12.53 -13.44
CA GLY A 354 -10.40 -12.22 -12.27
C GLY A 354 -8.96 -11.92 -12.62
N ASN A 355 -8.11 -11.97 -11.59
CA ASN A 355 -6.67 -11.78 -11.71
C ASN A 355 -5.91 -12.90 -10.99
N LEU A 356 -4.82 -13.31 -11.58
CA LEU A 356 -3.78 -14.09 -10.92
C LEU A 356 -2.46 -13.32 -11.05
N ALA A 357 -1.85 -12.98 -9.93
CA ALA A 357 -0.65 -12.18 -9.89
C ALA A 357 0.37 -12.76 -8.92
N THR A 358 1.63 -12.84 -9.34
CA THR A 358 2.72 -13.31 -8.48
C THR A 358 3.99 -12.51 -8.76
N ALA A 359 4.73 -12.21 -7.72
CA ALA A 359 6.04 -11.58 -7.85
C ALA A 359 7.01 -12.05 -6.78
N VAL A 360 8.26 -12.12 -7.17
CA VAL A 360 9.39 -12.30 -6.24
C VAL A 360 10.31 -11.12 -6.40
N ARG A 361 10.59 -10.43 -5.31
CA ARG A 361 11.43 -9.23 -5.30
C ARG A 361 12.53 -9.37 -4.27
N CYS A 362 13.77 -9.32 -4.71
CA CYS A 362 14.92 -9.22 -3.83
C CYS A 362 15.40 -7.77 -3.76
N ARG A 363 15.55 -7.26 -2.56
CA ARG A 363 16.06 -5.90 -2.32
C ARG A 363 17.36 -5.97 -1.52
N ARG A 364 18.39 -5.37 -2.10
CA ARG A 364 19.67 -5.16 -1.42
C ARG A 364 19.96 -3.66 -1.38
N TRP A 365 20.18 -3.15 -0.17
CA TRP A 365 20.51 -1.74 0.01
C TRP A 365 22.01 -1.59 0.17
N ARG A 366 22.62 -0.72 -0.62
CA ARG A 366 24.01 -0.29 -0.39
C ARG A 366 23.98 0.74 0.73
N SER A 367 24.99 0.72 1.61
CA SER A 367 25.24 1.88 2.50
C SER A 367 25.58 3.07 1.61
N PRO A 368 25.10 4.27 1.94
CA PRO A 368 25.51 5.50 1.27
C PRO A 368 27.02 5.69 1.38
#